data_530d6eeca68846606ffbfd08c0e7506f
#
_entry.id   530d6eeca68846606ffbfd08c0e7506f
#
_cell.length_a   1.000
_cell.length_b   1.000
_cell.length_c   1.000
_cell.angle_alpha   90.00
_cell.angle_beta   90.00
_cell.angle_gamma   90.00
#
_symmetry.space_group_name_H-M   'P 1'
#
loop_
_entity.id
_entity.type
_entity.pdbx_description
1 polymer ?
#
loop_
_entity_poly.entity_id
_entity_poly.type
_entity_poly.pdbx_seq_one_letter_code
_entity_poly.pdbx_strand_id
1 'polypeptide(L)'
;MKIPLSNRLLACCGFIKPGERVADIGCDHGYLGIYLLTKGIARSVIASDINQGPLASAVRNSEKYGVRNQISFHLSDGVNNIPRDFDVLVCAGMGGDTMVSILSNAPWLKQDRYRLILQCQSKTPMLRQYLSQNGWQIAQEVVLKDGKFLYTVMAVIWKPSEALSPGECYFPSALLENEHLSAYYKWVITGLETIVNNQKEQANPFAVQALDELRKREQT
;
A
#
# COMPACT_ATOMS: atom_id res chain seq x y z
N MET A 1 13.61 23.89 -0.61
CA MET A 1 12.59 23.78 0.48
C MET A 1 12.38 22.30 0.80
N LYS A 2 12.32 21.91 2.10
CA LYS A 2 12.09 20.50 2.48
C LYS A 2 10.62 20.14 2.32
N ILE A 3 10.33 19.04 1.62
CA ILE A 3 8.97 18.51 1.46
C ILE A 3 8.65 17.67 2.70
N PRO A 4 7.52 17.91 3.40
CA PRO A 4 7.14 17.16 4.60
C PRO A 4 6.59 15.78 4.21
N LEU A 5 7.47 14.81 4.03
CA LEU A 5 7.11 13.44 3.68
C LEU A 5 7.34 12.51 4.87
N SER A 6 6.34 11.73 5.23
CA SER A 6 6.46 10.69 6.27
C SER A 6 7.32 9.52 5.78
N ASN A 7 7.83 8.71 6.72
CA ASN A 7 8.60 7.51 6.37
C ASN A 7 7.78 6.54 5.50
N ARG A 8 6.46 6.45 5.72
CA ARG A 8 5.55 5.63 4.92
C ARG A 8 5.52 6.05 3.46
N LEU A 9 5.37 7.35 3.20
CA LEU A 9 5.36 7.87 1.84
C LEU A 9 6.75 7.78 1.17
N LEU A 10 7.84 7.98 1.93
CA LEU A 10 9.20 7.76 1.43
C LEU A 10 9.42 6.31 1.01
N ALA A 11 8.93 5.34 1.80
CA ALA A 11 9.01 3.93 1.43
C ALA A 11 8.21 3.61 0.16
N CYS A 12 7.03 4.21 -0.04
CA CYS A 12 6.29 4.10 -1.30
C CYS A 12 7.12 4.63 -2.49
N CYS A 13 7.81 5.78 -2.33
CA CYS A 13 8.68 6.33 -3.37
C CYS A 13 9.81 5.39 -3.77
N GLY A 14 10.32 4.55 -2.84
CA GLY A 14 11.37 3.58 -3.10
C GLY A 14 10.99 2.49 -4.11
N PHE A 15 9.71 2.25 -4.33
CA PHE A 15 9.22 1.30 -5.33
C PHE A 15 8.90 1.92 -6.69
N ILE A 16 8.99 3.24 -6.83
CA ILE A 16 8.74 3.93 -8.10
C ILE A 16 10.02 3.89 -8.94
N LYS A 17 9.90 3.44 -10.18
CA LYS A 17 11.03 3.39 -11.12
C LYS A 17 11.22 4.76 -11.79
N PRO A 18 12.46 5.14 -12.12
CA PRO A 18 12.73 6.39 -12.85
C PRO A 18 11.93 6.50 -14.15
N GLY A 19 11.28 7.65 -14.35
CA GLY A 19 10.52 7.96 -15.56
C GLY A 19 9.09 7.42 -15.62
N GLU A 20 8.61 6.71 -14.58
CA GLU A 20 7.22 6.24 -14.52
C GLU A 20 6.21 7.38 -14.37
N ARG A 21 5.04 7.17 -14.93
CA ARG A 21 3.84 7.99 -14.70
C ARG A 21 3.08 7.41 -13.52
N VAL A 22 2.84 8.23 -12.51
CA VAL A 22 2.28 7.80 -11.22
C VAL A 22 0.84 8.27 -11.08
N ALA A 23 -0.06 7.39 -10.65
CA ALA A 23 -1.39 7.75 -10.16
C ALA A 23 -1.39 7.68 -8.63
N ASP A 24 -1.47 8.84 -7.96
CA ASP A 24 -1.51 8.99 -6.50
C ASP A 24 -2.97 9.13 -6.06
N ILE A 25 -3.53 8.05 -5.52
CA ILE A 25 -4.95 7.93 -5.15
C ILE A 25 -5.13 8.22 -3.67
N GLY A 26 -5.99 9.21 -3.35
CA GLY A 26 -6.09 9.79 -2.02
C GLY A 26 -4.87 10.64 -1.70
N CYS A 27 -4.52 11.53 -2.62
CA CYS A 27 -3.27 12.29 -2.60
C CYS A 27 -3.16 13.29 -1.45
N ASP A 28 -4.26 13.60 -0.75
CA ASP A 28 -4.33 14.56 0.35
C ASP A 28 -3.68 15.91 -0.03
N HIS A 29 -2.55 16.25 0.57
CA HIS A 29 -1.80 17.46 0.27
C HIS A 29 -0.85 17.35 -0.94
N GLY A 30 -0.82 16.22 -1.63
CA GLY A 30 -0.04 15.97 -2.86
C GLY A 30 1.47 15.82 -2.65
N TYR A 31 1.94 15.67 -1.42
CA TYR A 31 3.38 15.67 -1.13
C TYR A 31 4.14 14.49 -1.74
N LEU A 32 3.51 13.33 -1.92
CA LEU A 32 4.14 12.18 -2.58
C LEU A 32 4.46 12.52 -4.06
N GLY A 33 3.47 12.95 -4.81
CA GLY A 33 3.63 13.33 -6.21
C GLY A 33 4.62 14.49 -6.39
N ILE A 34 4.53 15.52 -5.54
CA ILE A 34 5.45 16.66 -5.52
C ILE A 34 6.90 16.20 -5.28
N TYR A 35 7.11 15.31 -4.32
CA TYR A 35 8.45 14.76 -4.03
C TYR A 35 9.02 14.00 -5.23
N LEU A 36 8.23 13.09 -5.81
CA LEU A 36 8.65 12.29 -6.96
C LEU A 36 9.10 13.17 -8.15
N LEU A 37 8.33 14.23 -8.44
CA LEU A 37 8.65 15.17 -9.53
C LEU A 37 9.84 16.06 -9.20
N THR A 38 9.92 16.62 -7.99
CA THR A 38 11.04 17.47 -7.57
C THR A 38 12.37 16.72 -7.56
N LYS A 39 12.33 15.39 -7.30
CA LYS A 39 13.50 14.52 -7.37
C LYS A 39 13.78 13.94 -8.76
N GLY A 40 12.95 14.26 -9.75
CA GLY A 40 13.09 13.70 -11.11
C GLY A 40 12.86 12.19 -11.17
N ILE A 41 12.17 11.60 -10.20
CA ILE A 41 11.85 10.17 -10.16
C ILE A 41 10.70 9.87 -11.10
N ALA A 42 9.55 10.54 -10.95
CA ALA A 42 8.41 10.39 -11.83
C ALA A 42 8.48 11.35 -13.03
N ARG A 43 7.93 10.92 -14.16
CA ARG A 43 7.76 11.75 -15.35
C ARG A 43 6.56 12.68 -15.24
N SER A 44 5.45 12.19 -14.68
CA SER A 44 4.22 12.93 -14.44
C SER A 44 3.41 12.27 -13.34
N VAL A 45 2.47 13.02 -12.76
CA VAL A 45 1.60 12.52 -11.69
C VAL A 45 0.14 12.83 -12.03
N ILE A 46 -0.73 11.85 -11.83
CA ILE A 46 -2.18 12.00 -11.72
C ILE A 46 -2.48 11.97 -10.22
N ALA A 47 -2.89 13.08 -9.64
CA ALA A 47 -3.24 13.17 -8.23
C ALA A 47 -4.77 13.21 -8.08
N SER A 48 -5.32 12.32 -7.28
CA SER A 48 -6.76 12.30 -7.03
C SER A 48 -7.10 12.24 -5.55
N ASP A 49 -8.22 12.85 -5.19
CA ASP A 49 -8.82 12.74 -3.86
C ASP A 49 -10.34 12.77 -3.98
N ILE A 50 -11.03 12.15 -3.04
CA ILE A 50 -12.50 12.18 -2.97
C ILE A 50 -13.01 13.53 -2.44
N ASN A 51 -12.15 14.25 -1.72
CA ASN A 51 -12.47 15.53 -1.08
C ASN A 51 -11.83 16.71 -1.82
N GLN A 52 -12.63 17.73 -2.10
CA GLN A 52 -12.18 18.94 -2.79
C GLN A 52 -11.14 19.74 -1.98
N GLY A 53 -11.25 19.78 -0.65
CA GLY A 53 -10.35 20.55 0.23
C GLY A 53 -8.89 20.05 0.16
N PRO A 54 -8.61 18.79 0.43
CA PRO A 54 -7.31 18.17 0.22
C PRO A 54 -6.76 18.39 -1.19
N LEU A 55 -7.59 18.14 -2.22
CA LEU A 55 -7.19 18.33 -3.61
C LEU A 55 -6.77 19.79 -3.92
N ALA A 56 -7.52 20.77 -3.43
CA ALA A 56 -7.16 22.19 -3.57
C ALA A 56 -5.86 22.53 -2.83
N SER A 57 -5.57 21.86 -1.71
CA SER A 57 -4.30 22.00 -1.00
C SER A 57 -3.15 21.41 -1.79
N ALA A 58 -3.34 20.24 -2.44
CA ALA A 58 -2.37 19.62 -3.32
C ALA A 58 -2.01 20.54 -4.51
N VAL A 59 -3.01 21.21 -5.11
CA VAL A 59 -2.79 22.21 -6.18
C VAL A 59 -1.88 23.34 -5.69
N ARG A 60 -2.24 24.02 -4.59
CA ARG A 60 -1.42 25.12 -4.02
C ARG A 60 0.00 24.66 -3.67
N ASN A 61 0.14 23.46 -3.11
CA ASN A 61 1.47 22.91 -2.80
C ASN A 61 2.28 22.68 -4.08
N SER A 62 1.69 22.11 -5.13
CA SER A 62 2.39 21.88 -6.40
C SER A 62 2.90 23.16 -7.05
N GLU A 63 2.15 24.27 -6.95
CA GLU A 63 2.57 25.61 -7.38
C GLU A 63 3.77 26.10 -6.56
N LYS A 64 3.68 25.99 -5.23
CA LYS A 64 4.73 26.37 -4.29
C LYS A 64 6.06 25.66 -4.55
N TYR A 65 6.02 24.40 -4.99
CA TYR A 65 7.20 23.59 -5.28
C TYR A 65 7.58 23.60 -6.77
N GLY A 66 6.89 24.36 -7.64
CA GLY A 66 7.21 24.55 -9.05
C GLY A 66 6.95 23.35 -9.96
N VAL A 67 6.09 22.42 -9.56
CA VAL A 67 5.78 21.18 -10.31
C VAL A 67 4.33 21.11 -10.80
N ARG A 68 3.57 22.22 -10.72
CA ARG A 68 2.14 22.28 -11.05
C ARG A 68 1.81 21.72 -12.45
N ASN A 69 2.64 22.03 -13.43
CA ASN A 69 2.41 21.65 -14.84
C ASN A 69 2.66 20.17 -15.12
N GLN A 70 3.23 19.42 -14.16
CA GLN A 70 3.54 17.99 -14.27
C GLN A 70 2.53 17.13 -13.52
N ILE A 71 1.50 17.76 -12.88
CA ILE A 71 0.47 17.08 -12.10
C ILE A 71 -0.90 17.42 -12.68
N SER A 72 -1.69 16.41 -13.02
CA SER A 72 -3.13 16.54 -13.27
C SER A 72 -3.91 16.20 -12.00
N PHE A 73 -4.92 17.01 -11.67
CA PHE A 73 -5.70 16.87 -10.43
C PHE A 73 -7.14 16.46 -10.74
N HIS A 74 -7.64 15.46 -10.04
CA HIS A 74 -8.95 14.86 -10.29
C HIS A 74 -9.73 14.67 -8.98
N LEU A 75 -10.95 15.20 -8.91
CA LEU A 75 -11.89 14.83 -7.86
C LEU A 75 -12.48 13.47 -8.21
N SER A 76 -12.12 12.44 -7.43
CA SER A 76 -12.43 11.05 -7.77
C SER A 76 -12.59 10.18 -6.53
N ASP A 77 -13.61 9.35 -6.54
CA ASP A 77 -13.69 8.21 -5.62
C ASP A 77 -12.83 7.06 -6.18
N GLY A 78 -11.69 6.83 -5.53
CA GLY A 78 -10.67 5.92 -6.03
C GLY A 78 -10.22 6.28 -7.45
N VAL A 79 -10.35 5.33 -8.38
CA VAL A 79 -9.87 5.44 -9.77
C VAL A 79 -10.99 5.70 -10.79
N ASN A 80 -12.21 6.05 -10.33
CA ASN A 80 -13.39 6.12 -11.21
C ASN A 80 -13.30 7.25 -12.25
N ASN A 81 -12.74 8.40 -11.86
CA ASN A 81 -12.72 9.61 -12.68
C ASN A 81 -11.28 10.09 -13.01
N ILE A 82 -10.33 9.18 -13.11
CA ILE A 82 -8.95 9.50 -13.48
C ILE A 82 -8.61 8.95 -14.87
N PRO A 83 -7.68 9.59 -15.61
CA PRO A 83 -7.10 9.00 -16.82
C PRO A 83 -6.41 7.67 -16.51
N ARG A 84 -6.43 6.74 -17.47
CA ARG A 84 -5.77 5.42 -17.34
C ARG A 84 -4.34 5.42 -17.91
N ASP A 85 -3.79 6.58 -18.20
CA ASP A 85 -2.46 6.74 -18.78
C ASP A 85 -1.39 6.92 -17.69
N PHE A 86 -1.15 5.84 -16.94
CA PHE A 86 -0.09 5.74 -15.93
C PHE A 86 0.51 4.32 -15.93
N ASP A 87 1.65 4.17 -15.29
CA ASP A 87 2.40 2.91 -15.18
C ASP A 87 2.28 2.30 -13.78
N VAL A 88 2.17 3.15 -12.76
CA VAL A 88 2.07 2.72 -11.35
C VAL A 88 1.00 3.51 -10.61
N LEU A 89 0.18 2.78 -9.85
CA LEU A 89 -0.83 3.32 -8.95
C LEU A 89 -0.31 3.25 -7.52
N VAL A 90 -0.42 4.34 -6.78
CA VAL A 90 -0.09 4.41 -5.35
C VAL A 90 -1.37 4.64 -4.56
N CYS A 91 -1.66 3.78 -3.60
CA CYS A 91 -2.64 3.99 -2.54
C CYS A 91 -1.92 3.93 -1.20
N ALA A 92 -1.76 5.05 -0.53
CA ALA A 92 -1.04 5.14 0.73
C ALA A 92 -1.91 5.78 1.82
N GLY A 93 -1.78 5.26 3.05
CA GLY A 93 -2.48 5.84 4.19
C GLY A 93 -3.95 5.44 4.32
N MET A 94 -4.39 4.38 3.65
CA MET A 94 -5.77 3.90 3.65
C MET A 94 -5.92 2.59 4.43
N GLY A 95 -7.14 2.30 4.90
CA GLY A 95 -7.49 0.98 5.43
C GLY A 95 -7.67 -0.07 4.34
N GLY A 96 -7.50 -1.34 4.71
CA GLY A 96 -7.66 -2.46 3.78
C GLY A 96 -9.02 -2.51 3.09
N ASP A 97 -10.12 -2.21 3.81
CA ASP A 97 -11.47 -2.18 3.20
C ASP A 97 -11.56 -1.17 2.06
N THR A 98 -11.00 0.02 2.25
CA THR A 98 -10.99 1.08 1.22
C THR A 98 -10.19 0.64 0.00
N MET A 99 -9.01 0.06 0.21
CA MET A 99 -8.18 -0.44 -0.88
C MET A 99 -8.86 -1.57 -1.65
N VAL A 100 -9.48 -2.52 -0.93
CA VAL A 100 -10.27 -3.59 -1.55
C VAL A 100 -11.42 -3.02 -2.37
N SER A 101 -12.15 -2.03 -1.85
CA SER A 101 -13.22 -1.36 -2.59
C SER A 101 -12.71 -0.70 -3.88
N ILE A 102 -11.60 0.04 -3.82
CA ILE A 102 -10.99 0.67 -5.00
C ILE A 102 -10.59 -0.37 -6.05
N LEU A 103 -9.92 -1.46 -5.64
CA LEU A 103 -9.43 -2.48 -6.55
C LEU A 103 -10.55 -3.35 -7.14
N SER A 104 -11.60 -3.65 -6.37
CA SER A 104 -12.75 -4.42 -6.84
C SER A 104 -13.57 -3.65 -7.88
N ASN A 105 -13.63 -2.32 -7.77
CA ASN A 105 -14.29 -1.45 -8.75
C ASN A 105 -13.41 -1.13 -9.98
N ALA A 106 -12.18 -1.61 -10.02
CA ALA A 106 -11.22 -1.34 -11.08
C ALA A 106 -10.65 -2.61 -11.74
N PRO A 107 -11.48 -3.53 -12.28
CA PRO A 107 -10.99 -4.77 -12.89
C PRO A 107 -10.05 -4.52 -14.09
N TRP A 108 -10.11 -3.35 -14.69
CA TRP A 108 -9.22 -2.93 -15.77
C TRP A 108 -7.75 -2.75 -15.35
N LEU A 109 -7.46 -2.66 -14.05
CA LEU A 109 -6.08 -2.66 -13.53
C LEU A 109 -5.41 -4.04 -13.62
N LYS A 110 -6.17 -5.12 -13.83
CA LYS A 110 -5.66 -6.49 -13.96
C LYS A 110 -4.96 -6.70 -15.31
N GLN A 111 -3.85 -6.02 -15.51
CA GLN A 111 -3.00 -6.04 -16.71
C GLN A 111 -1.54 -5.86 -16.31
N ASP A 112 -0.62 -6.49 -17.06
CA ASP A 112 0.83 -6.47 -16.82
C ASP A 112 1.45 -5.06 -16.88
N ARG A 113 0.78 -4.13 -17.56
CA ARG A 113 1.24 -2.73 -17.68
C ARG A 113 1.12 -1.94 -16.39
N TYR A 114 0.29 -2.37 -15.45
CA TYR A 114 0.07 -1.66 -14.19
C TYR A 114 0.78 -2.34 -13.04
N ARG A 115 1.41 -1.54 -12.21
CA ARG A 115 1.92 -1.93 -10.89
C ARG A 115 1.15 -1.16 -9.82
N LEU A 116 0.99 -1.77 -8.64
CA LEU A 116 0.36 -1.10 -7.51
C LEU A 116 1.40 -0.98 -6.38
N ILE A 117 1.42 0.17 -5.72
CA ILE A 117 2.16 0.39 -4.47
C ILE A 117 1.13 0.69 -3.39
N LEU A 118 1.00 -0.22 -2.44
CA LEU A 118 -0.05 -0.17 -1.43
C LEU A 118 0.57 -0.03 -0.03
N GLN A 119 0.22 1.05 0.68
CA GLN A 119 0.58 1.25 2.08
C GLN A 119 -0.70 1.22 2.93
N CYS A 120 -0.97 0.05 3.51
CA CYS A 120 -2.17 -0.21 4.30
C CYS A 120 -1.96 0.19 5.77
N GLN A 121 -2.94 0.88 6.37
CA GLN A 121 -2.88 1.28 7.78
C GLN A 121 -3.60 0.33 8.74
N SER A 122 -4.56 -0.42 8.25
CA SER A 122 -5.36 -1.36 9.06
C SER A 122 -5.87 -2.51 8.20
N LYS A 123 -6.10 -3.66 8.81
CA LYS A 123 -6.62 -4.86 8.14
C LYS A 123 -5.71 -5.36 6.99
N THR A 124 -4.40 -5.21 7.15
CA THR A 124 -3.41 -5.66 6.16
C THR A 124 -3.53 -7.15 5.78
N PRO A 125 -3.78 -8.10 6.72
CA PRO A 125 -3.98 -9.50 6.37
C PRO A 125 -5.16 -9.73 5.43
N MET A 126 -6.27 -9.01 5.64
CA MET A 126 -7.45 -9.07 4.77
C MET A 126 -7.13 -8.54 3.36
N LEU A 127 -6.38 -7.45 3.24
CA LEU A 127 -5.95 -6.93 1.95
C LEU A 127 -5.07 -7.95 1.20
N ARG A 128 -4.09 -8.57 1.88
CA ARG A 128 -3.23 -9.60 1.27
C ARG A 128 -4.03 -10.82 0.80
N GLN A 129 -5.00 -11.26 1.62
CA GLN A 129 -5.92 -12.33 1.26
C GLN A 129 -6.71 -11.98 -0.01
N TYR A 130 -7.32 -10.78 -0.05
CA TYR A 130 -8.04 -10.30 -1.23
C TYR A 130 -7.15 -10.28 -2.48
N LEU A 131 -5.94 -9.73 -2.37
CA LEU A 131 -4.99 -9.64 -3.48
C LEU A 131 -4.70 -11.01 -4.07
N SER A 132 -4.27 -11.97 -3.25
CA SER A 132 -3.92 -13.33 -3.71
C SER A 132 -5.11 -14.08 -4.31
N GLN A 133 -6.29 -13.99 -3.70
CA GLN A 133 -7.52 -14.62 -4.21
C GLN A 133 -8.04 -14.01 -5.51
N ASN A 134 -7.61 -12.77 -5.84
CA ASN A 134 -8.04 -12.06 -7.04
C ASN A 134 -6.96 -11.96 -8.11
N GLY A 135 -5.92 -12.79 -8.04
CA GLY A 135 -4.89 -12.91 -9.08
C GLY A 135 -3.80 -11.84 -9.01
N TRP A 136 -3.69 -11.12 -7.89
CA TRP A 136 -2.61 -10.20 -7.64
C TRP A 136 -1.48 -10.90 -6.88
N GLN A 137 -0.25 -10.71 -7.30
CA GLN A 137 0.94 -11.17 -6.60
C GLN A 137 1.61 -10.00 -5.87
N ILE A 138 1.88 -10.17 -4.58
CA ILE A 138 2.79 -9.30 -3.84
C ILE A 138 4.20 -9.68 -4.25
N ALA A 139 4.81 -8.86 -5.13
CA ALA A 139 6.15 -9.14 -5.66
C ALA A 139 7.25 -8.84 -4.64
N GLN A 140 7.06 -7.78 -3.86
CA GLN A 140 7.96 -7.34 -2.78
C GLN A 140 7.15 -6.62 -1.72
N GLU A 141 7.59 -6.73 -0.48
CA GLU A 141 7.03 -5.96 0.63
C GLU A 141 8.16 -5.54 1.58
N VAL A 142 8.06 -4.35 2.16
CA VAL A 142 9.04 -3.85 3.13
C VAL A 142 8.35 -3.42 4.41
N VAL A 143 8.93 -3.79 5.55
CA VAL A 143 8.53 -3.27 6.86
C VAL A 143 9.25 -1.95 7.12
N LEU A 144 8.55 -0.99 7.70
CA LEU A 144 9.11 0.30 8.09
C LEU A 144 8.54 0.78 9.41
N LYS A 145 9.27 1.66 10.07
CA LYS A 145 8.82 2.35 11.28
C LYS A 145 8.46 3.80 10.96
N ASP A 146 7.24 4.20 11.36
CA ASP A 146 6.78 5.59 11.28
C ASP A 146 6.22 6.01 12.64
N GLY A 147 6.90 6.91 13.32
CA GLY A 147 6.66 7.20 14.73
C GLY A 147 6.88 5.97 15.62
N LYS A 148 5.86 5.56 16.37
CA LYS A 148 5.90 4.38 17.25
C LYS A 148 5.36 3.10 16.62
N PHE A 149 4.82 3.17 15.40
CA PHE A 149 4.15 2.06 14.75
C PHE A 149 5.01 1.44 13.65
N LEU A 150 4.80 0.14 13.42
CA LEU A 150 5.32 -0.59 12.28
C LEU A 150 4.25 -0.68 11.20
N TYR A 151 4.65 -0.45 9.95
CA TYR A 151 3.80 -0.54 8.77
C TYR A 151 4.50 -1.34 7.69
N THR A 152 3.74 -1.74 6.67
CA THR A 152 4.32 -2.32 5.46
C THR A 152 3.94 -1.52 4.22
N VAL A 153 4.78 -1.60 3.20
CA VAL A 153 4.51 -1.13 1.83
C VAL A 153 4.69 -2.30 0.89
N MET A 154 3.70 -2.57 0.08
CA MET A 154 3.66 -3.67 -0.88
C MET A 154 3.82 -3.15 -2.30
N ALA A 155 4.70 -3.78 -3.08
CA ALA A 155 4.72 -3.69 -4.53
C ALA A 155 3.96 -4.89 -5.12
N VAL A 156 2.88 -4.61 -5.83
CA VAL A 156 1.93 -5.63 -6.31
C VAL A 156 1.84 -5.57 -7.83
N ILE A 157 1.78 -6.74 -8.45
CA ILE A 157 1.65 -6.91 -9.90
C ILE A 157 0.47 -7.82 -10.24
N TRP A 158 -0.08 -7.67 -11.44
CA TRP A 158 -1.04 -8.63 -11.97
C TRP A 158 -0.28 -9.88 -12.41
N LYS A 159 -0.40 -10.95 -11.66
CA LYS A 159 0.16 -12.26 -11.97
C LYS A 159 -0.57 -13.31 -11.14
N PRO A 160 -1.52 -14.04 -11.71
CA PRO A 160 -2.23 -15.10 -11.00
C PRO A 160 -1.25 -16.12 -10.42
N SER A 161 -1.41 -16.43 -9.15
CA SER A 161 -0.63 -17.40 -8.38
C SER A 161 -1.54 -18.11 -7.40
N GLU A 162 -1.02 -19.08 -6.67
CA GLU A 162 -1.74 -19.70 -5.56
C GLU A 162 -2.13 -18.65 -4.51
N ALA A 163 -3.29 -18.88 -3.88
CA ALA A 163 -3.74 -18.01 -2.79
C ALA A 163 -2.80 -18.16 -1.58
N LEU A 164 -2.55 -17.06 -0.90
CA LEU A 164 -1.76 -17.06 0.33
C LEU A 164 -2.46 -17.86 1.41
N SER A 165 -1.68 -18.64 2.16
CA SER A 165 -2.16 -19.29 3.37
C SER A 165 -2.51 -18.26 4.46
N PRO A 166 -3.29 -18.62 5.49
CA PRO A 166 -3.56 -17.72 6.61
C PRO A 166 -2.28 -17.13 7.25
N GLY A 167 -1.25 -17.93 7.48
CA GLY A 167 0.03 -17.47 8.01
C GLY A 167 0.71 -16.45 7.08
N GLU A 168 0.70 -16.71 5.77
CA GLU A 168 1.26 -15.80 4.78
C GLU A 168 0.47 -14.49 4.65
N CYS A 169 -0.83 -14.49 4.92
CA CYS A 169 -1.60 -13.25 4.97
C CYS A 169 -1.13 -12.32 6.11
N TYR A 170 -0.60 -12.87 7.20
CA TYR A 170 -0.06 -12.09 8.31
C TYR A 170 1.43 -11.78 8.15
N PHE A 171 2.21 -12.73 7.64
CA PHE A 171 3.66 -12.60 7.46
C PHE A 171 4.09 -13.27 6.13
N PRO A 172 4.00 -12.57 4.99
CA PRO A 172 4.28 -13.15 3.68
C PRO A 172 5.77 -13.38 3.43
N SER A 173 6.07 -14.36 2.59
CA SER A 173 7.42 -14.62 2.10
C SER A 173 8.03 -13.51 1.24
N ALA A 174 7.19 -12.61 0.71
CA ALA A 174 7.60 -11.44 -0.06
C ALA A 174 8.21 -10.29 0.78
N LEU A 175 8.25 -10.43 2.12
CA LEU A 175 8.88 -9.46 3.01
C LEU A 175 10.39 -9.43 2.81
N LEU A 176 10.92 -8.24 2.55
CA LEU A 176 12.34 -7.99 2.40
C LEU A 176 13.02 -7.92 3.77
N GLU A 177 14.22 -8.52 3.86
CA GLU A 177 15.06 -8.43 5.05
C GLU A 177 15.44 -6.97 5.37
N ASN A 178 15.18 -6.57 6.60
CA ASN A 178 15.63 -5.28 7.14
C ASN A 178 15.61 -5.28 8.67
N GLU A 179 16.12 -4.21 9.27
CA GLU A 179 16.24 -4.05 10.73
C GLU A 179 14.90 -4.12 11.51
N HIS A 180 13.76 -3.95 10.84
CA HIS A 180 12.43 -3.94 11.46
C HIS A 180 11.70 -5.28 11.37
N LEU A 181 12.19 -6.23 10.55
CA LEU A 181 11.48 -7.47 10.25
C LEU A 181 11.22 -8.32 11.49
N SER A 182 12.22 -8.50 12.35
CA SER A 182 12.10 -9.28 13.59
C SER A 182 11.09 -8.65 14.57
N ALA A 183 11.11 -7.32 14.70
CA ALA A 183 10.14 -6.60 15.54
C ALA A 183 8.72 -6.71 14.98
N TYR A 184 8.57 -6.66 13.67
CA TYR A 184 7.28 -6.85 12.99
C TYR A 184 6.74 -8.26 13.20
N TYR A 185 7.58 -9.29 13.06
CA TYR A 185 7.20 -10.69 13.32
C TYR A 185 6.64 -10.85 14.75
N LYS A 186 7.39 -10.38 15.76
CA LYS A 186 6.95 -10.44 17.16
C LYS A 186 5.62 -9.70 17.38
N TRP A 187 5.44 -8.56 16.75
CA TRP A 187 4.20 -7.80 16.82
C TRP A 187 3.03 -8.58 16.21
N VAL A 188 3.23 -9.24 15.07
CA VAL A 188 2.22 -10.11 14.42
C VAL A 188 1.83 -11.26 15.32
N ILE A 189 2.81 -12.00 15.86
CA ILE A 189 2.55 -13.14 16.77
C ILE A 189 1.77 -12.71 18.00
N THR A 190 2.22 -11.66 18.69
CA THR A 190 1.53 -11.13 19.88
C THR A 190 0.08 -10.70 19.57
N GLY A 191 -0.12 -10.08 18.43
CA GLY A 191 -1.46 -9.69 17.94
C GLY A 191 -2.36 -10.90 17.71
N LEU A 192 -1.86 -11.94 17.05
CA LEU A 192 -2.58 -13.19 16.80
C LEU A 192 -2.92 -13.91 18.12
N GLU A 193 -1.96 -14.03 19.04
CA GLU A 193 -2.18 -14.61 20.36
C GLU A 193 -3.30 -13.89 21.12
N THR A 194 -3.29 -12.56 21.05
CA THR A 194 -4.34 -11.74 21.68
C THR A 194 -5.73 -12.03 21.06
N ILE A 195 -5.82 -12.12 19.74
CA ILE A 195 -7.07 -12.45 19.03
C ILE A 195 -7.57 -13.85 19.43
N VAL A 196 -6.68 -14.84 19.40
CA VAL A 196 -7.04 -16.23 19.70
C VAL A 196 -7.46 -16.40 21.17
N ASN A 197 -6.73 -15.79 22.12
CA ASN A 197 -7.01 -15.91 23.55
C ASN A 197 -8.28 -15.17 24.00
N ASN A 198 -8.60 -14.03 23.39
CA ASN A 198 -9.79 -13.25 23.74
C ASN A 198 -11.12 -13.86 23.25
N GLN A 199 -11.06 -14.79 22.30
CA GLN A 199 -12.23 -15.39 21.65
C GLN A 199 -12.43 -16.88 22.03
N LYS A 200 -12.21 -17.26 23.30
CA LYS A 200 -12.10 -18.65 23.80
C LYS A 200 -13.11 -19.67 23.24
N GLU A 201 -14.35 -19.28 22.93
CA GLU A 201 -15.38 -20.18 22.39
C GLU A 201 -15.74 -19.91 20.90
N GLN A 202 -15.27 -18.80 20.33
CA GLN A 202 -15.53 -18.39 18.94
C GLN A 202 -14.26 -17.88 18.26
N ALA A 203 -13.12 -18.50 18.55
CA ALA A 203 -11.85 -18.10 17.96
C ALA A 203 -11.96 -18.09 16.42
N ASN A 204 -11.61 -16.97 15.80
CA ASN A 204 -11.59 -16.84 14.35
C ASN A 204 -10.68 -17.93 13.75
N PRO A 205 -11.22 -18.93 13.02
CA PRO A 205 -10.44 -20.08 12.54
C PRO A 205 -9.23 -19.66 11.68
N PHE A 206 -9.36 -18.56 10.95
CA PHE A 206 -8.30 -17.99 10.13
C PHE A 206 -7.11 -17.51 11.00
N ALA A 207 -7.38 -16.85 12.13
CA ALA A 207 -6.34 -16.40 13.04
C ALA A 207 -5.66 -17.55 13.77
N VAL A 208 -6.42 -18.59 14.16
CA VAL A 208 -5.89 -19.81 14.78
C VAL A 208 -4.92 -20.52 13.83
N GLN A 209 -5.36 -20.74 12.59
CA GLN A 209 -4.54 -21.38 11.57
C GLN A 209 -3.28 -20.54 11.26
N ALA A 210 -3.42 -19.22 11.16
CA ALA A 210 -2.28 -18.32 10.92
C ALA A 210 -1.22 -18.44 12.04
N LEU A 211 -1.65 -18.43 13.30
CA LEU A 211 -0.75 -18.56 14.44
C LEU A 211 -0.02 -19.91 14.44
N ASP A 212 -0.73 -20.99 14.15
CA ASP A 212 -0.16 -22.34 14.08
C ASP A 212 0.88 -22.47 12.95
N GLU A 213 0.57 -21.96 11.76
CA GLU A 213 1.50 -21.94 10.63
C GLU A 213 2.77 -21.14 10.93
N LEU A 214 2.65 -19.96 11.53
CA LEU A 214 3.80 -19.12 11.84
C LEU A 214 4.69 -19.70 12.93
N ARG A 215 4.11 -20.35 13.96
CA ARG A 215 4.88 -21.04 15.00
C ARG A 215 5.65 -22.24 14.45
N LYS A 216 5.10 -22.97 13.49
CA LYS A 216 5.81 -24.07 12.82
C LYS A 216 7.01 -23.58 12.03
N ARG A 217 6.94 -22.38 11.42
CA ARG A 217 8.08 -21.78 10.69
C ARG A 217 9.25 -21.38 11.59
N GLU A 218 9.02 -21.08 12.88
CA GLU A 218 10.11 -20.79 13.84
C GLU A 218 10.92 -22.04 14.22
N GLN A 219 10.36 -23.23 14.03
CA GLN A 219 10.99 -24.50 14.46
C GLN A 219 11.80 -25.14 13.33
N THR A 220 11.78 -24.56 12.13
CA THR A 220 12.47 -25.06 10.93
C THR A 220 13.64 -24.15 10.55
#